data_566548fdc6f5436c09e89159ebc0a7cf
#
_entry.id   566548fdc6f5436c09e89159ebc0a7cf
#
_cell.length_a   1.000
_cell.length_b   1.000
_cell.length_c   1.000
_cell.angle_alpha   90.00
_cell.angle_beta   90.00
_cell.angle_gamma   90.00
#
_symmetry.space_group_name_H-M   'P 1'
#
loop_
_entity.id
_entity.type
_entity.pdbx_description
1 polymer ?
#
loop_
_entity_poly.entity_id
_entity_poly.type
_entity_poly.pdbx_seq_one_letter_code
_entity_poly.pdbx_strand_id
1 'polypeptide(L)'
;MKKIDYLSIAKKKFKSRLIVGTGKYKNMSECAKAVKLSGAEIVTVAVRRVNIVDKKKPLLMDYINPKNITYLPNTAGCFTSEEALRTLRLAREIGGWKLVKLEVLGDKKNLFPDMIETLKSTEVLAKEGFKVMVYCSDDPLMATRLENSGASAIMPLAAPIGSGLGILNQTNIKIIRNQTKLPLIIDAGIGQASDASVAMELGCDGVLVNTAIAKANNPYRMAVAMKHAVISLSLIHI
;
A
#
# COMPACT_ATOMS: atom_id res chain seq x y z
N MET A 1 -26.04 -11.10 -14.74
CA MET A 1 -25.42 -10.01 -13.97
C MET A 1 -23.91 -10.21 -13.97
N LYS A 2 -23.10 -9.23 -14.39
CA LYS A 2 -21.64 -9.32 -14.28
C LYS A 2 -21.27 -9.36 -12.78
N LYS A 3 -20.67 -10.45 -12.33
CA LYS A 3 -20.15 -10.57 -10.96
C LYS A 3 -19.04 -9.52 -10.79
N ILE A 4 -19.27 -8.52 -9.96
CA ILE A 4 -18.24 -7.50 -9.70
C ILE A 4 -17.17 -8.12 -8.81
N ASP A 5 -15.93 -8.08 -9.27
CA ASP A 5 -14.77 -8.55 -8.54
C ASP A 5 -14.29 -7.45 -7.58
N TYR A 6 -14.41 -7.68 -6.28
CA TYR A 6 -14.04 -6.71 -5.24
C TYR A 6 -12.74 -7.12 -4.54
N LEU A 7 -11.84 -6.17 -4.34
CA LEU A 7 -10.79 -6.27 -3.34
C LEU A 7 -11.43 -6.07 -1.95
N SER A 8 -11.31 -7.06 -1.08
CA SER A 8 -11.87 -6.99 0.28
C SER A 8 -10.77 -6.84 1.32
N ILE A 9 -10.72 -5.73 2.06
CA ILE A 9 -9.75 -5.47 3.13
C ILE A 9 -10.51 -5.07 4.38
N ALA A 10 -10.28 -5.74 5.50
CA ALA A 10 -10.89 -5.43 6.79
C ALA A 10 -12.42 -5.23 6.69
N LYS A 11 -13.12 -6.10 5.96
CA LYS A 11 -14.57 -6.07 5.67
C LYS A 11 -15.04 -4.92 4.77
N LYS A 12 -14.16 -4.05 4.30
CA LYS A 12 -14.47 -3.05 3.26
C LYS A 12 -14.24 -3.65 1.88
N LYS A 13 -15.11 -3.30 0.93
CA LYS A 13 -15.04 -3.75 -0.46
C LYS A 13 -14.63 -2.60 -1.36
N PHE A 14 -13.65 -2.82 -2.23
CA PHE A 14 -13.14 -1.87 -3.19
C PHE A 14 -13.24 -2.44 -4.60
N LYS A 15 -13.66 -1.64 -5.56
CA LYS A 15 -13.72 -2.02 -6.98
C LYS A 15 -12.33 -2.02 -7.63
N SER A 16 -11.45 -1.15 -7.14
CA SER A 16 -10.08 -1.06 -7.63
C SER A 16 -9.15 -1.96 -6.82
N ARG A 17 -8.34 -2.74 -7.53
CA ARG A 17 -7.22 -3.51 -6.96
C ARG A 17 -5.90 -2.74 -7.00
N LEU A 18 -5.92 -1.49 -7.51
CA LEU A 18 -4.79 -0.58 -7.53
C LEU A 18 -4.89 0.38 -6.34
N ILE A 19 -3.85 0.41 -5.50
CA ILE A 19 -3.64 1.38 -4.43
C ILE A 19 -2.56 2.34 -4.90
N VAL A 20 -2.72 3.64 -4.68
CA VAL A 20 -1.77 4.65 -5.15
C VAL A 20 -1.16 5.43 -3.99
N GLY A 21 0.16 5.59 -4.01
CA GLY A 21 0.86 6.47 -3.09
C GLY A 21 0.75 7.93 -3.50
N THR A 22 0.73 8.84 -2.52
CA THR A 22 0.59 10.29 -2.76
C THR A 22 1.91 11.07 -2.71
N GLY A 23 3.02 10.37 -2.50
CA GLY A 23 4.35 10.99 -2.43
C GLY A 23 5.04 11.16 -3.78
N LYS A 24 6.09 11.98 -3.83
CA LYS A 24 7.03 12.14 -4.96
C LYS A 24 6.49 12.83 -6.22
N TYR A 25 5.24 13.26 -6.26
CA TYR A 25 4.70 14.11 -7.33
C TYR A 25 5.29 15.52 -7.27
N LYS A 26 5.26 16.25 -8.37
CA LYS A 26 5.74 17.64 -8.43
C LYS A 26 4.90 18.57 -7.56
N ASN A 27 3.59 18.33 -7.51
CA ASN A 27 2.64 19.11 -6.71
C ASN A 27 1.37 18.29 -6.42
N MET A 28 0.51 18.81 -5.55
CA MET A 28 -0.74 18.16 -5.13
C MET A 28 -1.77 18.02 -6.26
N SER A 29 -1.81 18.96 -7.19
CA SER A 29 -2.72 18.92 -8.35
C SER A 29 -2.34 17.78 -9.30
N GLU A 30 -1.06 17.58 -9.58
CA GLU A 30 -0.57 16.44 -10.36
C GLU A 30 -0.91 15.11 -9.69
N CYS A 31 -0.68 15.02 -8.37
CA CYS A 31 -1.04 13.86 -7.56
C CYS A 31 -2.53 13.53 -7.69
N ALA A 32 -3.40 14.51 -7.42
CA ALA A 32 -4.85 14.33 -7.47
C ALA A 32 -5.35 13.89 -8.85
N LYS A 33 -4.80 14.47 -9.92
CA LYS A 33 -5.16 14.09 -11.29
C LYS A 33 -4.69 12.67 -11.62
N ALA A 34 -3.48 12.28 -11.23
CA ALA A 34 -2.96 10.92 -11.41
C ALA A 34 -3.81 9.90 -10.65
N VAL A 35 -4.13 10.18 -9.38
CA VAL A 35 -5.01 9.34 -8.55
C VAL A 35 -6.39 9.18 -9.20
N LYS A 36 -7.01 10.27 -9.67
CA LYS A 36 -8.31 10.20 -10.36
C LYS A 36 -8.23 9.31 -11.61
N LEU A 37 -7.21 9.46 -12.42
CA LEU A 37 -7.02 8.69 -13.67
C LEU A 37 -6.70 7.21 -13.41
N SER A 38 -6.01 6.90 -12.31
CA SER A 38 -5.73 5.53 -11.90
C SER A 38 -6.97 4.74 -11.49
N GLY A 39 -8.07 5.42 -11.15
CA GLY A 39 -9.28 4.82 -10.62
C GLY A 39 -9.09 4.16 -9.24
N ALA A 40 -8.00 4.47 -8.54
CA ALA A 40 -7.76 3.95 -7.19
C ALA A 40 -8.82 4.46 -6.20
N GLU A 41 -9.27 3.59 -5.33
CA GLU A 41 -10.22 3.92 -4.24
C GLU A 41 -9.50 3.99 -2.87
N ILE A 42 -8.21 3.65 -2.84
CA ILE A 42 -7.35 3.76 -1.67
C ILE A 42 -6.10 4.55 -2.06
N VAL A 43 -5.72 5.53 -1.22
CA VAL A 43 -4.45 6.25 -1.35
C VAL A 43 -3.66 6.18 -0.06
N THR A 44 -2.35 5.95 -0.15
CA THR A 44 -1.50 5.99 1.04
C THR A 44 -1.05 7.42 1.34
N VAL A 45 -1.01 7.74 2.63
CA VAL A 45 -0.62 9.05 3.14
C VAL A 45 0.41 8.89 4.24
N ALA A 46 1.63 9.39 4.03
CA ALA A 46 2.65 9.35 5.05
C ALA A 46 2.31 10.35 6.18
N VAL A 47 1.95 9.84 7.36
CA VAL A 47 1.52 10.69 8.50
C VAL A 47 2.57 11.73 8.85
N ARG A 48 3.85 11.38 8.84
CA ARG A 48 4.97 12.30 9.11
C ARG A 48 5.11 13.44 8.10
N ARG A 49 4.47 13.34 6.93
CA ARG A 49 4.55 14.35 5.84
C ARG A 49 3.26 15.15 5.70
N VAL A 50 2.23 14.83 6.46
CA VAL A 50 0.98 15.60 6.46
C VAL A 50 1.25 16.91 7.21
N ASN A 51 0.93 18.02 6.56
CA ASN A 51 0.94 19.30 7.22
C ASN A 51 -0.25 19.39 8.20
N ILE A 52 0.04 19.20 9.48
CA ILE A 52 -0.99 19.27 10.54
C ILE A 52 -1.03 20.69 11.18
N VAL A 53 0.03 21.46 11.02
CA VAL A 53 0.27 22.68 11.80
C VAL A 53 -0.03 23.95 11.00
N ASP A 54 0.33 24.01 9.73
CA ASP A 54 0.19 25.22 8.93
C ASP A 54 -1.13 25.26 8.15
N LYS A 55 -2.15 25.85 8.77
CA LYS A 55 -3.49 26.03 8.17
C LYS A 55 -3.51 26.94 6.93
N LYS A 56 -2.41 27.64 6.63
CA LYS A 56 -2.31 28.53 5.46
C LYS A 56 -1.91 27.79 4.18
N LYS A 57 -1.37 26.56 4.30
CA LYS A 57 -1.00 25.74 3.15
C LYS A 57 -2.11 24.75 2.81
N PRO A 58 -2.45 24.60 1.53
CA PRO A 58 -3.48 23.64 1.11
C PRO A 58 -3.10 22.22 1.54
N LEU A 59 -4.08 21.50 2.06
CA LEU A 59 -3.94 20.12 2.50
C LEU A 59 -4.19 19.15 1.34
N LEU A 60 -3.65 17.93 1.44
CA LEU A 60 -3.98 16.88 0.45
C LEU A 60 -5.48 16.66 0.33
N MET A 61 -6.23 16.83 1.42
CA MET A 61 -7.71 16.67 1.46
C MET A 61 -8.45 17.70 0.61
N ASP A 62 -7.86 18.84 0.32
CA ASP A 62 -8.46 19.86 -0.55
C ASP A 62 -8.41 19.44 -2.02
N TYR A 63 -7.47 18.57 -2.39
CA TYR A 63 -7.31 18.06 -3.74
C TYR A 63 -7.91 16.67 -3.94
N ILE A 64 -7.84 15.82 -2.92
CA ILE A 64 -8.36 14.45 -2.92
C ILE A 64 -9.40 14.33 -1.80
N ASN A 65 -10.68 14.39 -2.15
CA ASN A 65 -11.74 14.42 -1.15
C ASN A 65 -11.86 13.08 -0.42
N PRO A 66 -11.70 13.03 0.93
CA PRO A 66 -11.78 11.79 1.71
C PRO A 66 -13.17 11.15 1.73
N LYS A 67 -14.23 11.85 1.27
CA LYS A 67 -15.56 11.25 1.09
C LYS A 67 -15.61 10.28 -0.09
N ASN A 68 -14.72 10.45 -1.08
CA ASN A 68 -14.72 9.69 -2.32
C ASN A 68 -13.61 8.63 -2.36
N ILE A 69 -12.62 8.72 -1.47
CA ILE A 69 -11.44 7.86 -1.47
C ILE A 69 -11.05 7.49 -0.05
N THR A 70 -10.60 6.26 0.14
CA THR A 70 -10.12 5.82 1.46
C THR A 70 -8.67 6.24 1.65
N TYR A 71 -8.41 7.04 2.67
CA TYR A 71 -7.06 7.33 3.11
C TYR A 71 -6.50 6.18 3.93
N LEU A 72 -5.29 5.77 3.58
CA LEU A 72 -4.52 4.73 4.26
C LEU A 72 -3.26 5.40 4.86
N PRO A 73 -3.34 5.91 6.10
CA PRO A 73 -2.18 6.47 6.78
C PRO A 73 -1.08 5.41 6.91
N ASN A 74 0.16 5.81 6.66
CA ASN A 74 1.30 4.92 6.80
C ASN A 74 2.42 5.52 7.66
N THR A 75 3.30 4.64 8.12
CA THR A 75 4.47 4.95 8.95
C THR A 75 5.75 5.11 8.14
N ALA A 76 5.65 5.53 6.89
CA ALA A 76 6.82 5.74 6.03
C ALA A 76 7.87 6.64 6.71
N GLY A 77 9.09 6.13 6.83
CA GLY A 77 10.21 6.78 7.50
C GLY A 77 10.29 6.54 9.00
N CYS A 78 9.57 5.57 9.55
CA CYS A 78 9.78 5.04 10.90
C CYS A 78 10.81 3.90 10.87
N PHE A 79 11.75 3.92 11.81
CA PHE A 79 12.84 2.95 11.92
C PHE A 79 12.79 2.11 13.20
N THR A 80 11.82 2.36 14.06
CA THR A 80 11.57 1.59 15.27
C THR A 80 10.09 1.31 15.45
N SER A 81 9.76 0.24 16.17
CA SER A 81 8.38 -0.07 16.57
C SER A 81 7.74 1.10 17.31
N GLU A 82 8.47 1.72 18.24
CA GLU A 82 7.96 2.84 19.03
C GLU A 82 7.54 4.04 18.17
N GLU A 83 8.38 4.43 17.20
CA GLU A 83 8.05 5.49 16.25
C GLU A 83 6.80 5.16 15.44
N ALA A 84 6.69 3.92 14.94
CA ALA A 84 5.56 3.47 14.15
C ALA A 84 4.26 3.47 14.96
N LEU A 85 4.28 2.91 16.17
CA LEU A 85 3.14 2.88 17.08
C LEU A 85 2.65 4.31 17.41
N ARG A 86 3.57 5.20 17.82
CA ARG A 86 3.25 6.59 18.12
C ARG A 86 2.62 7.30 16.90
N THR A 87 3.17 7.06 15.72
CA THR A 87 2.69 7.68 14.47
C THR A 87 1.26 7.25 14.15
N LEU A 88 0.92 5.96 14.27
CA LEU A 88 -0.42 5.48 13.95
C LEU A 88 -1.44 5.79 15.04
N ARG A 89 -1.04 5.82 16.31
CA ARG A 89 -1.90 6.31 17.39
C ARG A 89 -2.28 7.77 17.16
N LEU A 90 -1.30 8.62 16.79
CA LEU A 90 -1.54 10.01 16.41
C LEU A 90 -2.50 10.13 15.20
N ALA A 91 -2.31 9.30 14.18
CA ALA A 91 -3.23 9.26 13.03
C ALA A 91 -4.67 8.95 13.47
N ARG A 92 -4.86 7.98 14.37
CA ARG A 92 -6.17 7.64 14.92
C ARG A 92 -6.80 8.79 15.72
N GLU A 93 -6.01 9.49 16.51
CA GLU A 93 -6.48 10.65 17.30
C GLU A 93 -6.92 11.80 16.40
N ILE A 94 -6.17 12.11 15.36
CA ILE A 94 -6.45 13.24 14.46
C ILE A 94 -7.62 12.96 13.50
N GLY A 95 -7.67 11.76 12.92
CA GLY A 95 -8.58 11.47 11.81
C GLY A 95 -9.47 10.25 12.01
N GLY A 96 -9.44 9.60 13.18
CA GLY A 96 -10.23 8.40 13.45
C GLY A 96 -9.83 7.18 12.64
N TRP A 97 -8.68 7.21 11.95
CA TRP A 97 -8.26 6.14 11.05
C TRP A 97 -7.89 4.88 11.82
N LYS A 98 -8.63 3.80 11.54
CA LYS A 98 -8.35 2.46 12.06
C LYS A 98 -7.69 1.55 11.02
N LEU A 99 -7.97 1.75 9.73
CA LEU A 99 -7.27 1.08 8.64
C LEU A 99 -5.98 1.84 8.35
N VAL A 100 -4.85 1.19 8.51
CA VAL A 100 -3.52 1.80 8.45
C VAL A 100 -2.52 0.89 7.74
N LYS A 101 -1.44 1.47 7.19
CA LYS A 101 -0.33 0.72 6.62
C LYS A 101 0.90 0.87 7.52
N LEU A 102 1.37 -0.26 8.02
CA LEU A 102 2.56 -0.34 8.87
C LEU A 102 3.80 -0.55 8.02
N GLU A 103 4.80 0.29 8.22
CA GLU A 103 6.17 0.14 7.72
C GLU A 103 7.12 0.40 8.89
N VAL A 104 8.00 -0.55 9.21
CA VAL A 104 9.16 -0.32 10.07
C VAL A 104 10.40 -0.65 9.26
N LEU A 105 11.24 0.35 9.01
CA LEU A 105 12.38 0.21 8.10
C LEU A 105 13.64 -0.14 8.89
N GLY A 106 14.39 -1.14 8.42
CA GLY A 106 15.65 -1.56 9.03
C GLY A 106 16.87 -0.81 8.49
N ASP A 107 16.77 -0.30 7.25
CA ASP A 107 17.90 0.35 6.57
C ASP A 107 17.44 1.62 5.83
N LYS A 108 18.22 2.72 6.03
CA LYS A 108 17.93 4.03 5.42
C LYS A 108 18.25 4.09 3.92
N LYS A 109 19.15 3.25 3.43
CA LYS A 109 19.61 3.28 2.04
C LYS A 109 18.70 2.48 1.12
N ASN A 110 18.36 1.25 1.53
CA ASN A 110 17.58 0.32 0.70
C ASN A 110 16.11 0.22 1.12
N LEU A 111 15.74 0.73 2.30
CA LEU A 111 14.38 0.75 2.84
C LEU A 111 13.75 -0.64 3.01
N PHE A 112 14.57 -1.66 3.26
CA PHE A 112 14.07 -2.98 3.64
C PHE A 112 13.36 -2.91 5.00
N PRO A 113 12.30 -3.72 5.19
CA PRO A 113 11.60 -3.76 6.47
C PRO A 113 12.44 -4.45 7.54
N ASP A 114 12.41 -3.92 8.76
CA ASP A 114 12.83 -4.64 9.96
C ASP A 114 11.70 -5.58 10.36
N MET A 115 11.86 -6.87 10.08
CA MET A 115 10.79 -7.84 10.29
C MET A 115 10.50 -8.13 11.76
N ILE A 116 11.50 -7.97 12.65
CA ILE A 116 11.33 -8.18 14.10
C ILE A 116 10.47 -7.05 14.67
N GLU A 117 10.84 -5.80 14.38
CA GLU A 117 10.09 -4.62 14.83
C GLU A 117 8.71 -4.53 14.15
N THR A 118 8.59 -4.96 12.89
CA THR A 118 7.31 -5.03 12.17
C THR A 118 6.35 -6.02 12.81
N LEU A 119 6.83 -7.22 13.16
CA LEU A 119 6.01 -8.25 13.82
C LEU A 119 5.48 -7.76 15.17
N LYS A 120 6.37 -7.23 16.01
CA LYS A 120 6.04 -6.63 17.31
C LYS A 120 4.99 -5.52 17.18
N SER A 121 5.20 -4.60 16.24
CA SER A 121 4.26 -3.50 16.00
C SER A 121 2.90 -3.98 15.52
N THR A 122 2.87 -5.00 14.66
CA THR A 122 1.63 -5.59 14.14
C THR A 122 0.78 -6.14 15.27
N GLU A 123 1.38 -6.93 16.17
CA GLU A 123 0.69 -7.53 17.31
C GLU A 123 0.08 -6.46 18.23
N VAL A 124 0.85 -5.43 18.57
CA VAL A 124 0.39 -4.34 19.45
C VAL A 124 -0.77 -3.58 18.79
N LEU A 125 -0.64 -3.18 17.53
CA LEU A 125 -1.67 -2.42 16.83
C LEU A 125 -2.95 -3.24 16.62
N ALA A 126 -2.83 -4.53 16.32
CA ALA A 126 -3.98 -5.43 16.20
C ALA A 126 -4.76 -5.54 17.51
N LYS A 127 -4.06 -5.71 18.65
CA LYS A 127 -4.66 -5.71 20.01
C LYS A 127 -5.35 -4.38 20.34
N GLU A 128 -4.82 -3.26 19.83
CA GLU A 128 -5.43 -1.93 19.97
C GLU A 128 -6.62 -1.66 19.02
N GLY A 129 -6.99 -2.67 18.22
CA GLY A 129 -8.14 -2.60 17.32
C GLY A 129 -7.89 -1.93 15.97
N PHE A 130 -6.63 -1.67 15.62
CA PHE A 130 -6.28 -1.25 14.26
C PHE A 130 -6.50 -2.38 13.26
N LYS A 131 -6.76 -2.01 12.02
CA LYS A 131 -6.76 -2.90 10.84
C LYS A 131 -5.47 -2.64 10.09
N VAL A 132 -4.49 -3.52 10.30
CA VAL A 132 -3.11 -3.27 9.89
C VAL A 132 -2.82 -3.97 8.56
N MET A 133 -2.52 -3.20 7.53
CA MET A 133 -1.91 -3.66 6.29
C MET A 133 -0.39 -3.56 6.46
N VAL A 134 0.33 -4.67 6.30
CA VAL A 134 1.72 -4.75 6.77
C VAL A 134 2.71 -4.85 5.62
N TYR A 135 3.55 -3.82 5.45
CA TYR A 135 4.72 -3.89 4.57
C TYR A 135 5.75 -4.86 5.16
N CYS A 136 6.18 -5.83 4.38
CA CYS A 136 7.06 -6.91 4.84
C CYS A 136 8.04 -7.37 3.75
N SER A 137 9.00 -8.21 4.15
CA SER A 137 9.81 -8.98 3.21
C SER A 137 8.94 -10.01 2.47
N ASP A 138 9.47 -10.55 1.38
CA ASP A 138 8.87 -11.65 0.61
C ASP A 138 9.16 -13.04 1.23
N ASP A 139 9.40 -13.08 2.54
CA ASP A 139 9.59 -14.32 3.30
C ASP A 139 8.24 -14.96 3.67
N PRO A 140 7.94 -16.19 3.17
CA PRO A 140 6.70 -16.88 3.45
C PRO A 140 6.45 -17.19 4.95
N LEU A 141 7.51 -17.45 5.71
CA LEU A 141 7.39 -17.71 7.14
C LEU A 141 6.99 -16.44 7.90
N MET A 142 7.58 -15.29 7.52
CA MET A 142 7.21 -14.00 8.10
C MET A 142 5.79 -13.60 7.73
N ALA A 143 5.35 -13.84 6.49
CA ALA A 143 3.97 -13.62 6.08
C ALA A 143 2.97 -14.38 6.99
N THR A 144 3.24 -15.67 7.25
CA THR A 144 2.43 -16.49 8.16
C THR A 144 2.45 -15.95 9.59
N ARG A 145 3.60 -15.53 10.10
CA ARG A 145 3.71 -14.93 11.45
C ARG A 145 2.92 -13.63 11.56
N LEU A 146 2.96 -12.77 10.55
CA LEU A 146 2.20 -11.53 10.51
C LEU A 146 0.68 -11.77 10.47
N GLU A 147 0.22 -12.77 9.70
CA GLU A 147 -1.18 -13.19 9.71
C GLU A 147 -1.62 -13.61 11.11
N ASN A 148 -0.83 -14.46 11.77
CA ASN A 148 -1.10 -14.92 13.14
C ASN A 148 -1.05 -13.79 14.18
N SER A 149 -0.30 -12.73 13.93
CA SER A 149 -0.22 -11.53 14.77
C SER A 149 -1.37 -10.55 14.57
N GLY A 150 -2.34 -10.88 13.70
CA GLY A 150 -3.55 -10.08 13.49
C GLY A 150 -3.46 -9.04 12.39
N ALA A 151 -2.55 -9.19 11.43
CA ALA A 151 -2.57 -8.39 10.21
C ALA A 151 -3.93 -8.48 9.50
N SER A 152 -4.28 -7.46 8.76
CA SER A 152 -5.50 -7.40 7.93
C SER A 152 -5.22 -7.52 6.43
N ALA A 153 -3.97 -7.37 6.03
CA ALA A 153 -3.44 -7.65 4.70
C ALA A 153 -1.91 -7.82 4.78
N ILE A 154 -1.37 -8.69 3.95
CA ILE A 154 0.08 -8.90 3.79
C ILE A 154 0.54 -8.13 2.56
N MET A 155 1.60 -7.32 2.72
CA MET A 155 2.09 -6.43 1.69
C MET A 155 3.59 -6.64 1.45
N PRO A 156 4.00 -7.75 0.79
CA PRO A 156 5.40 -8.02 0.55
C PRO A 156 5.99 -7.04 -0.47
N LEU A 157 7.26 -6.70 -0.28
CA LEU A 157 8.04 -6.07 -1.32
C LEU A 157 8.31 -7.10 -2.45
N ALA A 158 8.21 -6.67 -3.69
CA ALA A 158 8.68 -7.44 -4.84
C ALA A 158 10.14 -7.13 -5.16
N ALA A 159 10.55 -5.90 -4.87
CA ALA A 159 11.90 -5.36 -4.92
C ALA A 159 11.98 -4.12 -4.00
N PRO A 160 13.17 -3.59 -3.70
CA PRO A 160 13.33 -2.42 -2.84
C PRO A 160 12.46 -1.23 -3.24
N ILE A 161 11.99 -0.47 -2.24
CA ILE A 161 11.14 0.71 -2.45
C ILE A 161 11.78 1.68 -3.45
N GLY A 162 11.08 1.96 -4.54
CA GLY A 162 11.51 2.92 -5.57
C GLY A 162 12.50 2.38 -6.58
N SER A 163 12.89 1.12 -6.51
CA SER A 163 13.82 0.48 -7.46
C SER A 163 13.22 0.29 -8.85
N GLY A 164 11.92 -0.02 -8.95
CA GLY A 164 11.26 -0.30 -10.22
C GLY A 164 11.73 -1.60 -10.90
N LEU A 165 12.31 -2.55 -10.14
CA LEU A 165 12.89 -3.78 -10.66
C LEU A 165 11.86 -4.90 -10.93
N GLY A 166 10.58 -4.63 -10.67
CA GLY A 166 9.52 -5.64 -10.81
C GLY A 166 9.53 -6.67 -9.69
N ILE A 167 9.02 -7.87 -9.97
CA ILE A 167 8.90 -8.96 -9.00
C ILE A 167 10.11 -9.89 -9.14
N LEU A 168 11.08 -9.72 -8.25
CA LEU A 168 12.35 -10.46 -8.29
C LEU A 168 12.19 -11.93 -7.89
N ASN A 169 11.30 -12.23 -6.94
CA ASN A 169 11.08 -13.59 -6.43
C ASN A 169 9.61 -14.02 -6.55
N GLN A 170 9.22 -14.39 -7.74
CA GLN A 170 7.86 -14.86 -8.02
C GLN A 170 7.49 -16.13 -7.25
N THR A 171 8.48 -16.98 -6.96
CA THR A 171 8.28 -18.23 -6.22
C THR A 171 7.81 -17.95 -4.80
N ASN A 172 8.49 -17.05 -4.08
CA ASN A 172 8.08 -16.68 -2.72
C ASN A 172 6.67 -16.06 -2.70
N ILE A 173 6.36 -15.18 -3.67
CA ILE A 173 5.03 -14.58 -3.77
C ILE A 173 3.94 -15.65 -3.97
N LYS A 174 4.19 -16.66 -4.83
CA LYS A 174 3.26 -17.81 -5.00
C LYS A 174 3.11 -18.63 -3.71
N ILE A 175 4.20 -18.87 -2.99
CA ILE A 175 4.16 -19.60 -1.71
C ILE A 175 3.31 -18.81 -0.70
N ILE A 176 3.57 -17.51 -0.55
CA ILE A 176 2.78 -16.64 0.32
C ILE A 176 1.30 -16.68 -0.07
N ARG A 177 0.98 -16.54 -1.37
CA ARG A 177 -0.40 -16.59 -1.86
C ARG A 177 -1.12 -17.87 -1.46
N ASN A 178 -0.45 -19.01 -1.57
CA ASN A 178 -1.02 -20.31 -1.25
C ASN A 178 -1.21 -20.57 0.25
N GLN A 179 -0.43 -19.88 1.09
CA GLN A 179 -0.44 -20.06 2.56
C GLN A 179 -1.36 -19.06 3.26
N THR A 180 -1.42 -17.80 2.80
CA THR A 180 -2.21 -16.76 3.48
C THR A 180 -3.68 -16.78 3.07
N LYS A 181 -4.56 -16.55 4.05
CA LYS A 181 -6.00 -16.29 3.84
C LYS A 181 -6.30 -14.79 3.74
N LEU A 182 -5.32 -13.95 4.03
CA LEU A 182 -5.45 -12.49 3.96
C LEU A 182 -5.26 -11.98 2.53
N PRO A 183 -5.77 -10.78 2.24
CA PRO A 183 -5.42 -10.08 1.00
C PRO A 183 -3.91 -9.93 0.87
N LEU A 184 -3.38 -10.33 -0.29
CA LEU A 184 -1.98 -10.22 -0.66
C LEU A 184 -1.80 -9.08 -1.67
N ILE A 185 -1.06 -8.05 -1.29
CA ILE A 185 -0.90 -6.84 -2.10
C ILE A 185 0.59 -6.57 -2.29
N ILE A 186 1.06 -6.55 -3.53
CA ILE A 186 2.45 -6.16 -3.79
C ILE A 186 2.64 -4.68 -3.50
N ASP A 187 3.60 -4.36 -2.62
CA ASP A 187 3.78 -2.99 -2.10
C ASP A 187 4.90 -2.21 -2.78
N ALA A 188 6.03 -2.83 -3.05
CA ALA A 188 7.22 -2.15 -3.57
C ALA A 188 7.81 -2.88 -4.76
N GLY A 189 8.63 -2.18 -5.55
CA GLY A 189 9.33 -2.78 -6.70
C GLY A 189 8.61 -2.62 -8.03
N ILE A 190 7.31 -2.38 -8.08
CA ILE A 190 6.56 -2.16 -9.32
C ILE A 190 7.10 -0.93 -10.05
N GLY A 191 7.64 -1.12 -11.25
CA GLY A 191 8.22 -0.08 -12.10
C GLY A 191 7.41 0.20 -13.35
N GLN A 192 6.74 -0.82 -13.89
CA GLN A 192 6.00 -0.77 -15.13
C GLN A 192 4.62 -1.41 -15.02
N ALA A 193 3.75 -1.15 -15.98
CA ALA A 193 2.41 -1.74 -16.02
C ALA A 193 2.46 -3.28 -16.16
N SER A 194 3.45 -3.81 -16.86
CA SER A 194 3.70 -5.26 -16.95
C SER A 194 3.98 -5.90 -15.59
N ASP A 195 4.69 -5.21 -14.69
CA ASP A 195 4.95 -5.76 -13.35
C ASP A 195 3.66 -5.90 -12.55
N ALA A 196 2.76 -4.92 -12.69
CA ALA A 196 1.44 -4.98 -12.08
C ALA A 196 0.61 -6.14 -12.65
N SER A 197 0.71 -6.42 -13.97
CA SER A 197 0.10 -7.59 -14.59
C SER A 197 0.66 -8.89 -14.00
N VAL A 198 1.98 -9.02 -13.91
CA VAL A 198 2.64 -10.20 -13.33
C VAL A 198 2.19 -10.42 -11.88
N ALA A 199 2.07 -9.35 -11.07
CA ALA A 199 1.55 -9.48 -9.71
C ALA A 199 0.14 -10.09 -9.69
N MET A 200 -0.74 -9.64 -10.57
CA MET A 200 -2.10 -10.16 -10.68
C MET A 200 -2.11 -11.61 -11.19
N GLU A 201 -1.26 -11.99 -12.16
CA GLU A 201 -1.10 -13.36 -12.66
C GLU A 201 -0.63 -14.34 -11.58
N LEU A 202 0.21 -13.86 -10.66
CA LEU A 202 0.66 -14.64 -9.49
C LEU A 202 -0.43 -14.88 -8.44
N GLY A 203 -1.63 -14.30 -8.66
CA GLY A 203 -2.77 -14.42 -7.76
C GLY A 203 -2.81 -13.39 -6.64
N CYS A 204 -2.01 -12.33 -6.72
CA CYS A 204 -2.10 -11.24 -5.74
C CYS A 204 -3.44 -10.51 -5.86
N ASP A 205 -3.99 -10.07 -4.73
CA ASP A 205 -5.29 -9.40 -4.66
C ASP A 205 -5.24 -7.95 -5.14
N GLY A 206 -4.04 -7.36 -5.18
CA GLY A 206 -3.83 -6.00 -5.66
C GLY A 206 -2.36 -5.58 -5.66
N VAL A 207 -2.13 -4.35 -6.07
CA VAL A 207 -0.81 -3.72 -6.08
C VAL A 207 -0.87 -2.32 -5.51
N LEU A 208 0.19 -1.89 -4.81
CA LEU A 208 0.41 -0.51 -4.41
C LEU A 208 1.52 0.09 -5.27
N VAL A 209 1.23 1.20 -5.93
CA VAL A 209 2.17 1.89 -6.82
C VAL A 209 2.30 3.36 -6.44
N ASN A 210 3.51 3.84 -6.29
CA ASN A 210 3.79 5.25 -6.05
C ASN A 210 4.84 5.77 -7.04
N THR A 211 6.11 5.40 -6.86
CA THR A 211 7.24 5.96 -7.61
C THR A 211 7.09 5.79 -9.11
N ALA A 212 6.63 4.62 -9.57
CA ALA A 212 6.47 4.33 -11.00
C ALA A 212 5.47 5.29 -11.68
N ILE A 213 4.43 5.73 -10.96
CA ILE A 213 3.50 6.73 -11.50
C ILE A 213 4.08 8.13 -11.33
N ALA A 214 4.48 8.50 -10.12
CA ALA A 214 4.87 9.87 -9.79
C ALA A 214 6.15 10.34 -10.51
N LYS A 215 7.05 9.43 -10.86
CA LYS A 215 8.33 9.71 -11.54
C LYS A 215 8.34 9.33 -13.02
N ALA A 216 7.22 8.88 -13.57
CA ALA A 216 7.09 8.66 -15.02
C ALA A 216 7.25 9.96 -15.78
N ASN A 217 7.75 9.89 -17.03
CA ASN A 217 7.78 11.04 -17.95
C ASN A 217 6.39 11.67 -18.11
N ASN A 218 5.34 10.84 -18.04
CA ASN A 218 3.96 11.30 -18.00
C ASN A 218 3.19 10.51 -16.92
N PRO A 219 3.04 11.07 -15.70
CA PRO A 219 2.34 10.41 -14.59
C PRO A 219 0.89 10.04 -14.90
N TYR A 220 0.22 10.84 -15.74
CA TYR A 220 -1.17 10.60 -16.10
C TYR A 220 -1.34 9.37 -17.00
N ARG A 221 -0.49 9.23 -18.01
CA ARG A 221 -0.49 8.04 -18.88
C ARG A 221 -0.09 6.79 -18.12
N MET A 222 0.89 6.90 -17.23
CA MET A 222 1.32 5.77 -16.40
C MET A 222 0.21 5.34 -15.43
N ALA A 223 -0.51 6.27 -14.81
CA ALA A 223 -1.66 5.96 -13.95
C ALA A 223 -2.75 5.18 -14.71
N VAL A 224 -3.05 5.58 -15.95
CA VAL A 224 -3.99 4.88 -16.83
C VAL A 224 -3.47 3.50 -17.23
N ALA A 225 -2.19 3.38 -17.58
CA ALA A 225 -1.57 2.10 -17.93
C ALA A 225 -1.62 1.10 -16.75
N MET A 226 -1.26 1.54 -15.53
CA MET A 226 -1.37 0.72 -14.32
C MET A 226 -2.81 0.27 -14.04
N LYS A 227 -3.79 1.17 -14.21
CA LYS A 227 -5.21 0.83 -14.09
C LYS A 227 -5.60 -0.31 -15.04
N HIS A 228 -5.25 -0.20 -16.32
CA HIS A 228 -5.60 -1.22 -17.30
C HIS A 228 -4.87 -2.54 -17.06
N ALA A 229 -3.60 -2.50 -16.66
CA ALA A 229 -2.83 -3.68 -16.30
C ALA A 229 -3.51 -4.49 -15.19
N VAL A 230 -3.92 -3.80 -14.12
CA VAL A 230 -4.60 -4.45 -12.99
C VAL A 230 -6.00 -4.96 -13.38
N ILE A 231 -6.78 -4.18 -14.14
CA ILE A 231 -8.15 -4.58 -14.54
C ILE A 231 -8.11 -5.80 -15.47
N SER A 232 -7.23 -5.81 -16.48
CA SER A 232 -7.18 -6.92 -17.45
C SER A 232 -6.89 -8.25 -16.78
N LEU A 233 -6.03 -8.28 -15.78
CA LEU A 233 -5.64 -9.50 -15.08
C LEU A 233 -6.54 -9.81 -13.86
N SER A 234 -7.29 -8.84 -13.35
CA SER A 234 -8.27 -9.10 -12.29
C SER A 234 -9.38 -10.06 -12.77
N LEU A 235 -9.60 -10.14 -14.08
CA LEU A 235 -10.54 -11.10 -14.67
C LEU A 235 -10.16 -12.55 -14.42
N ILE A 236 -8.89 -12.85 -14.16
CA ILE A 236 -8.42 -14.20 -13.80
C ILE A 236 -8.99 -14.65 -12.46
N HIS A 237 -9.26 -13.70 -11.54
CA HIS A 237 -9.82 -14.00 -10.21
C HIS A 237 -11.34 -14.28 -10.22
N ILE A 238 -11.99 -14.06 -11.34
CA ILE A 238 -13.42 -14.30 -11.51
C ILE A 238 -13.70 -15.71 -12.03
#